data_a83e4db1b683250fa341384ee312dee7
#
_entry.id   a83e4db1b683250fa341384ee312dee7
#
_cell.length_a   1.000
_cell.length_b   1.000
_cell.length_c   1.000
_cell.angle_alpha   90.00
_cell.angle_beta   90.00
_cell.angle_gamma   90.00
#
_symmetry.space_group_name_H-M   'P 1'
#
loop_
_entity.id
_entity.type
_entity.pdbx_description
1 polymer ?
#
loop_
_entity_poly.entity_id
_entity_poly.type
_entity_poly.pdbx_seq_one_letter_code
_entity_poly.pdbx_strand_id
1 'polypeptide(L)'
;MALYPFWRPFRSRLLFPHSQILGDWHCVLWYIYIKMMIHRSNGPLASRLRERKFQLLRRFSIPAAALPGSLSLSHLRCGKPSCHCADDRGHSVWSLTFMVQGKKQVQHIPKDWVEEVRRRVQAGREFQDAVREVLAANAQLLVLERKKSKKK
;
A
#
# COMPACT_ATOMS: atom_id res chain seq x y z
N MET A 1 -7.39 -45.88 -3.05
CA MET A 1 -6.16 -46.64 -2.71
C MET A 1 -4.98 -45.96 -3.36
N ALA A 2 -4.23 -45.16 -2.62
CA ALA A 2 -2.85 -44.71 -2.98
C ALA A 2 -2.22 -44.20 -1.71
N LEU A 3 -1.16 -44.86 -1.33
CA LEU A 3 -0.41 -44.74 -0.08
C LEU A 3 0.56 -43.57 -0.11
N TYR A 4 0.57 -42.69 0.92
CA TYR A 4 1.61 -41.72 1.16
C TYR A 4 2.85 -42.38 1.77
N PRO A 5 4.07 -42.11 1.31
CA PRO A 5 5.27 -42.60 1.96
C PRO A 5 5.70 -41.67 3.11
N PHE A 6 5.89 -42.32 4.20
CA PHE A 6 6.50 -42.04 5.49
C PHE A 6 7.87 -41.33 5.37
N TRP A 7 7.98 -40.09 5.85
CA TRP A 7 9.26 -39.41 6.03
C TRP A 7 9.88 -39.80 7.37
N ARG A 8 10.99 -40.53 7.32
CA ARG A 8 11.83 -40.83 8.47
C ARG A 8 12.80 -39.65 8.74
N PRO A 9 13.05 -39.24 10.00
CA PRO A 9 14.06 -38.24 10.30
C PRO A 9 15.44 -38.90 10.28
N PHE A 10 16.33 -38.35 9.49
CA PHE A 10 17.74 -38.72 9.40
C PHE A 10 18.48 -38.18 10.63
N ARG A 11 18.83 -39.09 11.54
CA ARG A 11 19.63 -38.81 12.74
C ARG A 11 21.11 -38.91 12.38
N SER A 12 21.74 -37.80 12.00
CA SER A 12 23.20 -37.72 11.96
C SER A 12 23.72 -36.88 13.13
N ARG A 13 24.33 -37.59 14.11
CA ARG A 13 25.15 -36.99 15.15
C ARG A 13 26.43 -36.45 14.49
N LEU A 14 26.53 -35.15 14.36
CA LEU A 14 27.83 -34.49 14.24
C LEU A 14 28.05 -33.68 15.50
N LEU A 15 28.99 -34.18 16.29
CA LEU A 15 29.60 -33.52 17.43
C LEU A 15 30.38 -32.29 16.93
N PHE A 16 29.82 -31.08 17.10
CA PHE A 16 30.57 -29.86 17.06
C PHE A 16 30.56 -29.22 18.43
N PRO A 17 31.73 -28.83 18.98
CA PRO A 17 31.80 -28.12 20.24
C PRO A 17 31.38 -26.67 20.03
N HIS A 18 30.09 -26.37 20.20
CA HIS A 18 29.53 -25.04 20.15
C HIS A 18 29.25 -24.52 21.54
N SER A 19 30.28 -24.09 22.20
CA SER A 19 30.12 -23.28 23.40
C SER A 19 31.05 -22.08 23.29
N GLN A 20 30.61 -21.02 22.62
CA GLN A 20 31.03 -19.62 22.93
C GLN A 20 30.60 -18.53 21.96
N ILE A 21 29.94 -18.83 20.81
CA ILE A 21 29.62 -17.75 19.81
C ILE A 21 28.13 -17.37 19.77
N LEU A 22 27.24 -18.11 20.45
CA LEU A 22 25.79 -17.83 20.43
C LEU A 22 25.30 -16.89 21.54
N GLY A 23 26.15 -16.50 22.48
CA GLY A 23 25.80 -15.63 23.62
C GLY A 23 25.61 -14.16 23.21
N ASP A 24 26.40 -13.66 22.26
CA ASP A 24 26.43 -12.20 21.96
C ASP A 24 25.34 -11.72 21.04
N TRP A 25 24.88 -12.52 20.11
CA TRP A 25 23.82 -12.13 19.18
C TRP A 25 22.44 -12.03 19.83
N HIS A 26 22.13 -12.90 20.78
CA HIS A 26 20.90 -12.80 21.57
C HIS A 26 20.88 -11.54 22.45
N CYS A 27 21.99 -11.20 23.08
CA CYS A 27 22.12 -9.97 23.85
C CYS A 27 21.99 -8.73 22.98
N VAL A 28 22.61 -8.70 21.79
CA VAL A 28 22.54 -7.57 20.86
C VAL A 28 21.13 -7.41 20.28
N LEU A 29 20.48 -8.49 19.89
CA LEU A 29 19.08 -8.46 19.41
C LEU A 29 18.12 -8.06 20.52
N TRP A 30 18.32 -8.55 21.75
CA TRP A 30 17.53 -8.16 22.93
C TRP A 30 17.76 -6.71 23.32
N TYR A 31 18.99 -6.22 23.25
CA TYR A 31 19.33 -4.82 23.49
C TYR A 31 18.73 -3.89 22.43
N ILE A 32 18.79 -4.26 21.14
CA ILE A 32 18.15 -3.53 20.05
C ILE A 32 16.62 -3.55 20.22
N TYR A 33 16.04 -4.70 20.59
CA TYR A 33 14.60 -4.84 20.84
C TYR A 33 14.14 -3.99 22.01
N ILE A 34 14.88 -4.02 23.14
CA ILE A 34 14.61 -3.20 24.33
C ILE A 34 14.80 -1.71 24.00
N LYS A 35 15.86 -1.33 23.30
CA LYS A 35 16.12 0.05 22.90
C LYS A 35 15.04 0.56 21.95
N MET A 36 14.55 -0.27 21.07
CA MET A 36 13.42 0.03 20.19
C MET A 36 12.09 0.15 20.95
N MET A 37 11.90 -0.63 22.02
CA MET A 37 10.73 -0.52 22.90
C MET A 37 10.76 0.70 23.83
N ILE A 38 11.92 1.03 24.39
CA ILE A 38 12.09 2.12 25.37
C ILE A 38 11.99 3.52 24.70
N HIS A 39 12.34 3.64 23.41
CA HIS A 39 12.24 4.91 22.67
C HIS A 39 10.88 5.20 22.05
N ARG A 40 9.88 4.33 22.20
CA ARG A 40 8.53 4.63 21.74
C ARG A 40 7.93 5.77 22.56
N SER A 41 7.53 6.84 21.89
CA SER A 41 6.73 7.90 22.50
C SER A 41 5.45 7.28 23.09
N ASN A 42 5.34 7.30 24.42
CA ASN A 42 4.20 6.77 25.15
C ASN A 42 3.31 7.95 25.53
N GLY A 43 2.28 8.21 24.75
CA GLY A 43 1.30 9.24 25.04
C GLY A 43 -0.02 8.91 24.33
N PRO A 44 -1.15 9.48 24.77
CA PRO A 44 -2.46 9.14 24.21
C PRO A 44 -2.55 9.42 22.71
N LEU A 45 -1.91 10.48 22.25
CA LEU A 45 -1.82 10.79 20.81
C LEU A 45 -1.02 9.73 20.03
N ALA A 46 0.14 9.35 20.54
CA ALA A 46 0.98 8.33 19.90
C ALA A 46 0.29 6.96 19.85
N SER A 47 -0.45 6.60 20.90
CA SER A 47 -1.23 5.37 20.93
C SER A 47 -2.34 5.39 19.90
N ARG A 48 -3.11 6.48 19.80
CA ARG A 48 -4.16 6.64 18.78
C ARG A 48 -3.62 6.55 17.35
N LEU A 49 -2.47 7.20 17.07
CA LEU A 49 -1.83 7.16 15.75
C LEU A 49 -1.38 5.75 15.38
N ARG A 50 -0.78 5.00 16.32
CA ARG A 50 -0.39 3.60 16.08
C ARG A 50 -1.62 2.71 15.83
N GLU A 51 -2.64 2.83 16.67
CA GLU A 51 -3.87 2.07 16.50
C GLU A 51 -4.51 2.32 15.14
N ARG A 52 -4.68 3.60 14.74
CA ARG A 52 -5.20 3.98 13.43
C ARG A 52 -4.35 3.42 12.28
N LYS A 53 -3.03 3.55 12.38
CA LYS A 53 -2.09 2.96 11.42
C LYS A 53 -2.29 1.45 11.26
N PHE A 54 -2.37 0.70 12.37
CA PHE A 54 -2.57 -0.75 12.32
C PHE A 54 -3.93 -1.15 11.77
N GLN A 55 -4.99 -0.38 12.06
CA GLN A 55 -6.31 -0.59 11.47
C GLN A 55 -6.25 -0.45 9.95
N LEU A 56 -5.58 0.59 9.43
CA LEU A 56 -5.40 0.79 7.99
C LEU A 56 -4.60 -0.33 7.35
N LEU A 57 -3.46 -0.72 7.94
CA LEU A 57 -2.63 -1.81 7.41
C LEU A 57 -3.35 -3.17 7.37
N ARG A 58 -4.27 -3.43 8.32
CA ARG A 58 -5.09 -4.66 8.33
C ARG A 58 -6.21 -4.61 7.30
N ARG A 59 -6.79 -3.43 7.09
CA ARG A 59 -7.93 -3.24 6.18
C ARG A 59 -7.52 -3.30 4.72
N PHE A 60 -6.36 -2.77 4.38
CA PHE A 60 -5.91 -2.65 3.00
C PHE A 60 -4.89 -3.74 2.64
N SER A 61 -5.38 -4.83 2.06
CA SER A 61 -4.59 -5.61 1.10
C SER A 61 -4.54 -4.85 -0.23
N ILE A 62 -3.47 -4.99 -1.00
CA ILE A 62 -3.38 -4.34 -2.33
C ILE A 62 -4.46 -4.96 -3.23
N PRO A 63 -5.46 -4.19 -3.70
CA PRO A 63 -6.50 -4.74 -4.56
C PRO A 63 -5.89 -5.10 -5.92
N ALA A 64 -5.94 -6.38 -6.29
CA ALA A 64 -5.31 -6.89 -7.51
C ALA A 64 -5.79 -6.19 -8.81
N ALA A 65 -7.01 -5.65 -8.80
CA ALA A 65 -7.62 -4.98 -9.95
C ALA A 65 -7.69 -3.45 -9.83
N ALA A 66 -7.06 -2.84 -8.80
CA ALA A 66 -7.08 -1.40 -8.60
C ALA A 66 -6.35 -0.68 -9.74
N LEU A 67 -6.94 0.42 -10.22
CA LEU A 67 -6.37 1.25 -11.28
C LEU A 67 -5.92 2.60 -10.72
N PRO A 68 -4.76 3.12 -11.15
CA PRO A 68 -4.35 4.48 -10.83
C PRO A 68 -5.07 5.49 -11.73
N GLY A 69 -5.07 6.76 -11.33
CA GLY A 69 -5.49 7.87 -12.18
C GLY A 69 -6.91 8.35 -11.96
N SER A 70 -7.52 8.92 -13.01
CA SER A 70 -8.85 9.51 -12.97
C SER A 70 -9.66 9.18 -14.21
N LEU A 71 -10.92 8.84 -13.99
CA LEU A 71 -11.92 8.66 -15.05
C LEU A 71 -12.64 10.00 -15.25
N SER A 72 -12.72 10.47 -16.49
CA SER A 72 -13.39 11.71 -16.87
C SER A 72 -14.28 11.53 -18.08
N LEU A 73 -15.40 12.27 -18.12
CA LEU A 73 -16.25 12.41 -19.27
C LEU A 73 -15.86 13.69 -19.99
N SER A 74 -15.57 13.60 -21.28
CA SER A 74 -15.31 14.74 -22.16
C SER A 74 -16.24 14.69 -23.37
N HIS A 75 -16.43 15.83 -24.02
CA HIS A 75 -17.22 15.96 -25.22
C HIS A 75 -16.30 16.33 -26.38
N LEU A 76 -16.26 15.49 -27.42
CA LEU A 76 -15.38 15.64 -28.55
C LEU A 76 -16.21 15.80 -29.83
N ARG A 77 -15.87 16.79 -30.64
CA ARG A 77 -16.44 16.96 -31.99
C ARG A 77 -15.73 16.01 -32.95
N CYS A 78 -16.49 15.27 -33.75
CA CYS A 78 -15.92 14.31 -34.70
C CYS A 78 -15.35 14.92 -35.97
N GLY A 79 -15.58 16.23 -36.20
CA GLY A 79 -15.10 16.95 -37.37
C GLY A 79 -15.91 16.72 -38.65
N LYS A 80 -16.97 15.90 -38.63
CA LYS A 80 -17.83 15.69 -39.78
C LYS A 80 -18.89 16.82 -39.85
N PRO A 81 -18.98 17.57 -40.94
CA PRO A 81 -19.92 18.71 -41.04
C PRO A 81 -21.40 18.30 -41.01
N SER A 82 -21.71 17.07 -41.41
CA SER A 82 -23.06 16.50 -41.36
C SER A 82 -23.45 15.85 -40.05
N CYS A 83 -22.57 15.93 -39.04
CA CYS A 83 -22.84 15.33 -37.73
C CYS A 83 -23.53 16.34 -36.81
N HIS A 84 -24.54 15.90 -36.04
CA HIS A 84 -25.22 16.74 -35.05
C HIS A 84 -24.26 17.38 -34.03
N CYS A 85 -23.06 16.81 -33.82
CA CYS A 85 -22.05 17.37 -32.90
C CYS A 85 -21.40 18.65 -33.42
N ALA A 86 -21.68 19.10 -34.67
CA ALA A 86 -21.21 20.37 -35.19
C ALA A 86 -21.92 21.55 -34.48
N ASP A 87 -23.22 21.39 -34.19
CA ASP A 87 -24.07 22.41 -33.58
C ASP A 87 -24.32 22.20 -32.09
N ASP A 88 -23.90 21.02 -31.54
CA ASP A 88 -24.12 20.63 -30.14
C ASP A 88 -22.79 20.40 -29.42
N ARG A 89 -22.89 19.99 -28.14
CA ARG A 89 -21.75 19.74 -27.20
C ARG A 89 -20.71 18.73 -27.68
N GLY A 90 -21.00 17.98 -28.73
CA GLY A 90 -20.14 16.90 -29.20
C GLY A 90 -20.50 15.52 -28.63
N HIS A 91 -19.78 14.51 -29.07
CA HIS A 91 -19.96 13.14 -28.58
C HIS A 91 -19.34 12.96 -27.20
N SER A 92 -20.09 12.36 -26.30
CA SER A 92 -19.57 12.03 -24.96
C SER A 92 -18.58 10.88 -25.04
N VAL A 93 -17.37 11.10 -24.54
CA VAL A 93 -16.27 10.13 -24.53
C VAL A 93 -15.72 10.00 -23.13
N TRP A 94 -15.73 8.77 -22.62
CA TRP A 94 -15.07 8.44 -21.36
C TRP A 94 -13.59 8.17 -21.59
N SER A 95 -12.74 8.73 -20.73
CA SER A 95 -11.30 8.52 -20.77
C SER A 95 -10.73 8.34 -19.38
N LEU A 96 -9.85 7.34 -19.26
CA LEU A 96 -9.02 7.11 -18.09
C LEU A 96 -7.66 7.78 -18.31
N THR A 97 -7.30 8.71 -17.44
CA THR A 97 -5.99 9.36 -17.43
C THR A 97 -5.15 8.83 -16.27
N PHE A 98 -3.96 8.35 -16.55
CA PHE A 98 -3.04 7.81 -15.54
C PHE A 98 -1.59 8.09 -15.91
N MET A 99 -0.67 7.86 -14.97
CA MET A 99 0.77 8.06 -15.15
C MET A 99 1.49 6.72 -15.19
N VAL A 100 2.37 6.53 -16.17
CA VAL A 100 3.29 5.38 -16.24
C VAL A 100 4.70 5.92 -16.43
N GLN A 101 5.59 5.60 -15.52
CA GLN A 101 6.99 6.06 -15.57
C GLN A 101 7.14 7.58 -15.81
N GLY A 102 6.30 8.38 -15.13
CA GLY A 102 6.29 9.83 -15.26
C GLY A 102 5.63 10.37 -16.54
N LYS A 103 5.16 9.51 -17.45
CA LYS A 103 4.46 9.93 -18.67
C LYS A 103 2.95 9.78 -18.51
N LYS A 104 2.23 10.85 -18.91
CA LYS A 104 0.76 10.85 -18.92
C LYS A 104 0.25 9.95 -20.04
N GLN A 105 -0.63 9.03 -19.69
CA GLN A 105 -1.36 8.17 -20.62
C GLN A 105 -2.86 8.47 -20.55
N VAL A 106 -3.53 8.42 -21.69
CA VAL A 106 -4.97 8.60 -21.81
C VAL A 106 -5.53 7.43 -22.61
N GLN A 107 -6.47 6.69 -22.00
CA GLN A 107 -7.13 5.57 -22.64
C GLN A 107 -8.62 5.83 -22.76
N HIS A 108 -9.18 5.69 -23.94
CA HIS A 108 -10.64 5.75 -24.17
C HIS A 108 -11.31 4.49 -23.60
N ILE A 109 -12.42 4.71 -22.91
CA ILE A 109 -13.16 3.65 -22.22
C ILE A 109 -14.54 3.51 -22.89
N PRO A 110 -14.89 2.30 -23.42
CA PRO A 110 -16.22 2.02 -23.91
C PRO A 110 -17.28 2.21 -22.83
N LYS A 111 -18.50 2.61 -23.21
CA LYS A 111 -19.59 2.90 -22.26
C LYS A 111 -19.88 1.72 -21.33
N ASP A 112 -19.84 0.50 -21.85
CA ASP A 112 -20.12 -0.74 -21.10
C ASP A 112 -19.09 -1.03 -20.00
N TRP A 113 -17.89 -0.45 -20.10
CA TRP A 113 -16.78 -0.66 -19.14
C TRP A 113 -16.66 0.46 -18.12
N VAL A 114 -17.41 1.55 -18.25
CA VAL A 114 -17.27 2.75 -17.43
C VAL A 114 -17.46 2.46 -15.95
N GLU A 115 -18.48 1.69 -15.56
CA GLU A 115 -18.77 1.40 -14.16
C GLU A 115 -17.71 0.49 -13.54
N GLU A 116 -17.23 -0.49 -14.28
CA GLU A 116 -16.17 -1.37 -13.83
C GLU A 116 -14.85 -0.59 -13.64
N VAL A 117 -14.48 0.25 -14.62
CA VAL A 117 -13.29 1.12 -14.51
C VAL A 117 -13.44 2.10 -13.36
N ARG A 118 -14.63 2.70 -13.16
CA ARG A 118 -14.92 3.61 -12.04
C ARG A 118 -14.67 2.93 -10.70
N ARG A 119 -15.19 1.73 -10.51
CA ARG A 119 -15.00 0.93 -9.29
C ARG A 119 -13.53 0.64 -9.02
N ARG A 120 -12.76 0.25 -10.06
CA ARG A 120 -11.32 -0.02 -9.96
C ARG A 120 -10.50 1.23 -9.65
N VAL A 121 -10.82 2.36 -10.25
CA VAL A 121 -10.18 3.65 -9.97
C VAL A 121 -10.50 4.10 -8.55
N GLN A 122 -11.74 3.92 -8.09
CA GLN A 122 -12.11 4.25 -6.72
C GLN A 122 -11.33 3.39 -5.70
N ALA A 123 -11.23 2.09 -5.92
CA ALA A 123 -10.40 1.20 -5.09
C ALA A 123 -8.92 1.63 -5.08
N GLY A 124 -8.40 2.07 -6.22
CA GLY A 124 -7.03 2.61 -6.32
C GLY A 124 -6.83 3.89 -5.51
N ARG A 125 -7.81 4.80 -5.53
CA ARG A 125 -7.78 6.04 -4.72
C ARG A 125 -7.81 5.73 -3.22
N GLU A 126 -8.74 4.90 -2.79
CA GLU A 126 -8.86 4.49 -1.39
C GLU A 126 -7.56 3.86 -0.87
N PHE A 127 -6.93 3.00 -1.68
CA PHE A 127 -5.63 2.44 -1.35
C PHE A 127 -4.54 3.51 -1.22
N GLN A 128 -4.45 4.44 -2.17
CA GLN A 128 -3.48 5.54 -2.13
C GLN A 128 -3.69 6.44 -0.91
N ASP A 129 -4.94 6.76 -0.56
CA ASP A 129 -5.28 7.58 0.60
C ASP A 129 -4.90 6.88 1.91
N ALA A 130 -5.15 5.57 2.02
CA ALA A 130 -4.71 4.77 3.16
C ALA A 130 -3.18 4.75 3.31
N VAL A 131 -2.44 4.62 2.21
CA VAL A 131 -0.97 4.69 2.23
C VAL A 131 -0.50 6.07 2.69
N ARG A 132 -1.08 7.16 2.18
CA ARG A 132 -0.75 8.54 2.62
C ARG A 132 -1.01 8.73 4.12
N GLU A 133 -2.12 8.22 4.63
CA GLU A 133 -2.45 8.31 6.05
C GLU A 133 -1.44 7.54 6.93
N VAL A 134 -1.02 6.35 6.51
CA VAL A 134 0.03 5.57 7.20
C VAL A 134 1.36 6.33 7.24
N LEU A 135 1.75 6.93 6.11
CA LEU A 135 2.99 7.72 6.04
C LEU A 135 2.91 8.98 6.90
N ALA A 136 1.78 9.68 6.90
CA ALA A 136 1.54 10.84 7.76
C ALA A 136 1.61 10.47 9.25
N ALA A 137 1.01 9.35 9.65
CA ALA A 137 1.09 8.85 11.03
C ALA A 137 2.54 8.53 11.45
N ASN A 138 3.33 7.92 10.55
CA ASN A 138 4.75 7.65 10.81
C ASN A 138 5.54 8.95 11.02
N ALA A 139 5.31 9.97 10.19
CA ALA A 139 5.97 11.27 10.34
C ALA A 139 5.61 11.95 11.67
N GLN A 140 4.33 11.91 12.07
CA GLN A 140 3.89 12.46 13.35
C GLN A 140 4.49 11.71 14.54
N LEU A 141 4.57 10.38 14.48
CA LEU A 141 5.22 9.58 15.52
C LEU A 141 6.70 9.94 15.68
N LEU A 142 7.43 10.13 14.57
CA LEU A 142 8.81 10.57 14.59
C LEU A 142 8.97 11.95 15.28
N VAL A 143 8.09 12.90 15.01
CA VAL A 143 8.11 14.22 15.66
C VAL A 143 7.88 14.10 17.17
N LEU A 144 6.94 13.23 17.60
CA LEU A 144 6.67 12.99 19.01
C LEU A 144 7.85 12.34 19.74
N GLU A 145 8.55 11.42 19.08
CA GLU A 145 9.76 10.78 19.60
C GLU A 145 10.90 11.80 19.80
N ARG A 146 11.13 12.67 18.81
CA ARG A 146 12.14 13.74 18.92
C ARG A 146 11.84 14.73 20.04
N LYS A 147 10.57 15.12 20.24
CA LYS A 147 10.17 16.00 21.34
C LYS A 147 10.45 15.38 22.71
N LYS A 148 10.28 14.06 22.84
CA LYS A 148 10.56 13.32 24.07
C LYS A 148 12.08 13.28 24.37
N SER A 149 12.90 13.06 23.34
CA SER A 149 14.37 13.00 23.52
C SER A 149 14.99 14.33 23.95
N LYS A 150 14.39 15.47 23.57
CA LYS A 150 14.85 16.81 23.97
C LYS A 150 14.45 17.22 25.40
N LYS A 151 13.54 16.49 26.04
CA LYS A 151 13.09 16.76 27.42
C LYS A 151 13.82 15.93 28.47
N LYS A 152 14.68 15.01 28.05
CA LYS A 152 15.64 14.29 28.91
C LYS A 152 16.98 14.98 28.88
#